data_d3b645cf26b927a4f6107c02679c0f60
#
_entry.id   d3b645cf26b927a4f6107c02679c0f60
#
_cell.length_a   1.000
_cell.length_b   1.000
_cell.length_c   1.000
_cell.angle_alpha   90.00
_cell.angle_beta   90.00
_cell.angle_gamma   90.00
#
_symmetry.space_group_name_H-M   'P 1'
#
loop_
_entity.id
_entity.type
_entity.pdbx_description
1 polymer ?
#
loop_
_entity_poly.entity_id
_entity_poly.type
_entity_poly.pdbx_seq_one_letter_code
_entity_poly.pdbx_strand_id
1 'polypeptide(L)'
;MPVMHDPRPLTGEPLALDLVDTVWVDETGERQDLLIDRELRSAWLARWGLPDAPGRAQASHLLETRDAIRGVLERRGDPTAAAAVDAALARGRLRLSFTGDRLEETLEAPAAWQPAWRAASDLGRLLSQRRGRIKRCANPDCILWFEDTTRSNTRRWCSMTGGCGSRLKARRHAARARRA
;
A
#
# COMPACT_ATOMS: atom_id res chain seq x y z
N MET A 1 -23.46 -8.01 -9.14
CA MET A 1 -22.38 -7.55 -10.03
C MET A 1 -21.23 -8.54 -9.91
N PRO A 2 -20.57 -8.97 -10.99
CA PRO A 2 -19.39 -9.80 -10.85
C PRO A 2 -18.33 -9.05 -10.04
N VAL A 3 -17.78 -9.72 -9.03
CA VAL A 3 -16.66 -9.17 -8.25
C VAL A 3 -15.47 -9.10 -9.20
N MET A 4 -15.08 -7.88 -9.58
CA MET A 4 -13.92 -7.68 -10.42
C MET A 4 -12.68 -8.22 -9.70
N HIS A 5 -11.97 -9.14 -10.35
CA HIS A 5 -10.80 -9.77 -9.76
C HIS A 5 -9.66 -8.73 -9.67
N ASP A 6 -9.09 -8.57 -8.47
CA ASP A 6 -7.92 -7.72 -8.27
C ASP A 6 -6.68 -8.44 -8.86
N PRO A 7 -6.02 -7.88 -9.89
CA PRO A 7 -4.93 -8.56 -10.59
C PRO A 7 -3.61 -8.56 -9.81
N ARG A 8 -3.53 -7.86 -8.68
CA ARG A 8 -2.30 -7.70 -7.92
C ARG A 8 -1.87 -9.00 -7.22
N PRO A 9 -0.56 -9.26 -7.13
CA PRO A 9 -0.04 -10.47 -6.49
C PRO A 9 -0.10 -10.44 -4.96
N LEU A 10 -0.36 -9.26 -4.37
CA LEU A 10 -0.51 -9.04 -2.93
C LEU A 10 -1.67 -8.10 -2.66
N THR A 11 -2.55 -8.51 -1.77
CA THR A 11 -3.71 -7.73 -1.32
C THR A 11 -3.96 -7.98 0.17
N GLY A 12 -4.71 -7.08 0.83
CA GLY A 12 -5.07 -7.25 2.25
C GLY A 12 -4.00 -6.76 3.22
N GLU A 13 -2.98 -6.09 2.75
CA GLU A 13 -2.06 -5.33 3.59
C GLU A 13 -2.78 -4.08 4.15
N PRO A 14 -2.29 -3.42 5.23
CA PRO A 14 -2.82 -2.15 5.69
C PRO A 14 -2.91 -1.10 4.57
N LEU A 15 -3.86 -0.16 4.68
CA LEU A 15 -4.21 0.76 3.59
C LEU A 15 -3.01 1.50 2.98
N ALA A 16 -2.06 1.94 3.82
CA ALA A 16 -0.86 2.62 3.34
C ALA A 16 0.01 1.72 2.46
N LEU A 17 0.18 0.46 2.84
CA LEU A 17 0.95 -0.52 2.08
C LEU A 17 0.16 -1.00 0.85
N ASP A 18 -1.15 -1.20 1.01
CA ASP A 18 -2.03 -1.59 -0.09
C ASP A 18 -2.05 -0.52 -1.19
N LEU A 19 -2.01 0.79 -0.83
CA LEU A 19 -1.83 1.88 -1.78
C LEU A 19 -0.46 1.85 -2.47
N VAL A 20 0.61 1.61 -1.73
CA VAL A 20 1.97 1.48 -2.32
C VAL A 20 2.02 0.31 -3.29
N ASP A 21 1.33 -0.76 -3.00
CA ASP A 21 1.31 -1.98 -3.79
C ASP A 21 0.27 -1.97 -4.93
N THR A 22 -0.40 -0.83 -5.17
CA THR A 22 -1.19 -0.62 -6.40
C THR A 22 -0.31 -0.56 -7.65
N VAL A 23 1.00 -0.47 -7.49
CA VAL A 23 1.99 -0.66 -8.55
C VAL A 23 2.84 -1.90 -8.25
N TRP A 24 2.94 -2.81 -9.22
CA TRP A 24 3.72 -4.04 -9.09
C TRP A 24 4.45 -4.39 -10.38
N VAL A 25 5.33 -5.38 -10.31
CA VAL A 25 5.97 -6.00 -11.47
C VAL A 25 5.32 -7.35 -11.70
N ASP A 26 4.80 -7.59 -12.88
CA ASP A 26 4.13 -8.84 -13.26
C ASP A 26 5.12 -9.98 -13.56
N GLU A 27 4.60 -11.09 -14.09
CA GLU A 27 5.41 -12.28 -14.38
C GLU A 27 6.33 -12.10 -15.60
N THR A 28 6.01 -11.15 -16.48
CA THR A 28 6.81 -10.80 -17.67
C THR A 28 7.94 -9.82 -17.33
N GLY A 29 7.89 -9.22 -16.13
CA GLY A 29 8.81 -8.17 -15.70
C GLY A 29 8.30 -6.76 -16.01
N GLU A 30 7.07 -6.63 -16.52
CA GLU A 30 6.45 -5.35 -16.80
C GLU A 30 5.83 -4.72 -15.56
N ARG A 31 5.93 -3.39 -15.50
CA ARG A 31 5.34 -2.61 -14.41
C ARG A 31 3.86 -2.34 -14.70
N GLN A 32 3.01 -2.79 -13.81
CA GLN A 32 1.57 -2.56 -13.82
C GLN A 32 1.19 -1.51 -12.77
N ASP A 33 0.14 -0.73 -13.04
CA ASP A 33 -0.36 0.28 -12.10
C ASP A 33 -1.90 0.29 -12.10
N LEU A 34 -2.49 -0.17 -11.00
CA LEU A 34 -3.93 -0.25 -10.82
C LEU A 34 -4.61 1.14 -10.85
N LEU A 35 -3.93 2.19 -10.36
CA LEU A 35 -4.55 3.50 -10.20
C LEU A 35 -4.78 4.25 -11.52
N ILE A 36 -4.05 3.88 -12.60
CA ILE A 36 -4.27 4.48 -13.92
C ILE A 36 -5.54 3.97 -14.58
N ASP A 37 -5.92 2.72 -14.33
CA ASP A 37 -7.19 2.17 -14.80
C ASP A 37 -8.32 2.64 -13.90
N ARG A 38 -9.37 3.25 -14.51
CA ARG A 38 -10.49 3.83 -13.76
C ARG A 38 -11.31 2.76 -13.05
N GLU A 39 -11.58 1.65 -13.71
CA GLU A 39 -12.46 0.60 -13.18
C GLU A 39 -11.77 -0.14 -12.03
N LEU A 40 -10.49 -0.47 -12.20
CA LEU A 40 -9.67 -1.09 -11.17
C LEU A 40 -9.52 -0.16 -9.95
N ARG A 41 -9.30 1.13 -10.18
CA ARG A 41 -9.23 2.12 -9.11
C ARG A 41 -10.55 2.24 -8.36
N SER A 42 -11.69 2.32 -9.06
CA SER A 42 -13.02 2.38 -8.45
C SER A 42 -13.30 1.13 -7.60
N ALA A 43 -12.95 -0.06 -8.10
CA ALA A 43 -13.09 -1.31 -7.36
C ALA A 43 -12.19 -1.33 -6.11
N TRP A 44 -10.96 -0.82 -6.21
CA TRP A 44 -10.04 -0.68 -5.08
C TRP A 44 -10.61 0.26 -4.00
N LEU A 45 -11.13 1.43 -4.40
CA LEU A 45 -11.78 2.37 -3.48
C LEU A 45 -12.98 1.74 -2.78
N ALA A 46 -13.84 1.06 -3.54
CA ALA A 46 -15.01 0.37 -2.99
C ALA A 46 -14.63 -0.71 -1.97
N ARG A 47 -13.57 -1.47 -2.22
CA ARG A 47 -13.06 -2.48 -1.29
C ARG A 47 -12.64 -1.89 0.07
N TRP A 48 -12.11 -0.68 0.05
CA TRP A 48 -11.72 0.05 1.25
C TRP A 48 -12.85 0.90 1.86
N GLY A 49 -14.06 0.89 1.28
CA GLY A 49 -15.16 1.75 1.71
C GLY A 49 -14.81 3.24 1.58
N LEU A 50 -13.98 3.59 0.60
CA LEU A 50 -13.51 4.94 0.36
C LEU A 50 -14.37 5.62 -0.71
N PRO A 51 -14.56 6.95 -0.64
CA PRO A 51 -15.33 7.67 -1.65
C PRO A 51 -14.63 7.62 -3.02
N ASP A 52 -15.40 7.38 -4.08
CA ASP A 52 -14.99 7.51 -5.47
C ASP A 52 -15.46 8.86 -6.00
N ALA A 53 -14.61 9.87 -5.87
CA ALA A 53 -14.94 11.22 -6.32
C ALA A 53 -14.77 11.32 -7.85
N PRO A 54 -15.68 12.04 -8.54
CA PRO A 54 -15.60 12.21 -9.98
C PRO A 54 -14.38 13.03 -10.40
N GLY A 55 -13.89 12.79 -11.62
CA GLY A 55 -12.79 13.55 -12.22
C GLY A 55 -11.41 12.92 -11.99
N ARG A 56 -10.37 13.65 -12.42
CA ARG A 56 -8.98 13.17 -12.39
C ARG A 56 -8.23 13.51 -11.09
N ALA A 57 -8.73 14.49 -10.32
CA ALA A 57 -8.04 14.99 -9.14
C ALA A 57 -7.76 13.91 -8.10
N GLN A 58 -8.72 13.03 -7.82
CA GLN A 58 -8.54 11.95 -6.85
C GLN A 58 -7.45 10.96 -7.26
N ALA A 59 -7.36 10.63 -8.56
CA ALA A 59 -6.30 9.76 -9.07
C ALA A 59 -4.92 10.40 -8.87
N SER A 60 -4.76 11.70 -9.19
CA SER A 60 -3.52 12.45 -8.94
C SER A 60 -3.14 12.44 -7.46
N HIS A 61 -4.10 12.71 -6.56
CA HIS A 61 -3.84 12.71 -5.12
C HIS A 61 -3.41 11.34 -4.59
N LEU A 62 -4.00 10.26 -5.10
CA LEU A 62 -3.60 8.90 -4.76
C LEU A 62 -2.18 8.58 -5.27
N LEU A 63 -1.86 8.96 -6.51
CA LEU A 63 -0.53 8.77 -7.10
C LEU A 63 0.54 9.54 -6.32
N GLU A 64 0.33 10.83 -6.06
CA GLU A 64 1.24 11.69 -5.29
C GLU A 64 1.46 11.14 -3.87
N THR A 65 0.37 10.75 -3.19
CA THR A 65 0.46 10.21 -1.83
C THR A 65 1.12 8.83 -1.81
N ARG A 66 0.86 7.98 -2.80
CA ARG A 66 1.56 6.69 -2.96
C ARG A 66 3.07 6.88 -3.07
N ASP A 67 3.50 7.82 -3.90
CA ASP A 67 4.92 8.08 -4.12
C ASP A 67 5.57 8.69 -2.87
N ALA A 68 4.86 9.55 -2.15
CA ALA A 68 5.30 10.09 -0.86
C ALA A 68 5.46 8.98 0.19
N ILE A 69 4.48 8.09 0.35
CA ILE A 69 4.53 6.94 1.26
C ILE A 69 5.70 6.02 0.90
N ARG A 70 5.86 5.68 -0.37
CA ARG A 70 6.98 4.87 -0.86
C ARG A 70 8.31 5.54 -0.52
N GLY A 71 8.41 6.84 -0.71
CA GLY A 71 9.59 7.63 -0.35
C GLY A 71 9.97 7.48 1.14
N VAL A 72 8.99 7.58 2.04
CA VAL A 72 9.21 7.37 3.48
C VAL A 72 9.64 5.94 3.80
N LEU A 73 9.07 4.94 3.13
CA LEU A 73 9.41 3.54 3.36
C LEU A 73 10.82 3.21 2.87
N GLU A 74 11.24 3.73 1.73
CA GLU A 74 12.55 3.49 1.12
C GLU A 74 13.67 4.28 1.80
N ARG A 75 13.39 5.52 2.19
CA ARG A 75 14.36 6.47 2.78
C ARG A 75 13.91 6.92 4.16
N ARG A 76 13.81 5.97 5.08
CA ARG A 76 13.37 6.24 6.46
C ARG A 76 14.23 7.30 7.12
N GLY A 77 13.58 8.36 7.61
CA GLY A 77 14.25 9.51 8.22
C GLY A 77 14.57 10.64 7.24
N ASP A 78 14.28 10.49 5.95
CA ASP A 78 14.42 11.57 4.96
C ASP A 78 13.34 12.64 5.21
N PRO A 79 13.74 13.89 5.54
CA PRO A 79 12.80 14.96 5.82
C PRO A 79 11.96 15.37 4.59
N THR A 80 12.50 15.21 3.38
CA THR A 80 11.78 15.54 2.14
C THR A 80 10.63 14.56 1.91
N ALA A 81 10.90 13.26 2.10
CA ALA A 81 9.85 12.23 2.00
C ALA A 81 8.79 12.42 3.09
N ALA A 82 9.19 12.76 4.32
CA ALA A 82 8.27 13.06 5.41
C ALA A 82 7.38 14.28 5.10
N ALA A 83 7.97 15.37 4.59
CA ALA A 83 7.23 16.57 4.21
C ALA A 83 6.18 16.32 3.11
N ALA A 84 6.46 15.41 2.16
CA ALA A 84 5.49 15.04 1.13
C ALA A 84 4.27 14.30 1.71
N VAL A 85 4.46 13.43 2.71
CA VAL A 85 3.34 12.80 3.43
C VAL A 85 2.59 13.83 4.27
N ASP A 86 3.30 14.73 4.94
CA ASP A 86 2.69 15.80 5.75
C ASP A 86 1.83 16.73 4.89
N ALA A 87 2.24 17.04 3.66
CA ALA A 87 1.45 17.82 2.71
C ALA A 87 0.10 17.13 2.36
N ALA A 88 0.07 15.80 2.28
CA ALA A 88 -1.18 15.07 2.10
C ALA A 88 -2.06 15.12 3.36
N LEU A 89 -1.47 15.02 4.55
CA LEU A 89 -2.16 15.13 5.83
C LEU A 89 -2.73 16.53 6.07
N ALA A 90 -2.07 17.58 5.60
CA ALA A 90 -2.54 18.97 5.70
C ALA A 90 -3.84 19.23 4.91
N ARG A 91 -4.27 18.30 4.05
CA ARG A 91 -5.52 18.41 3.26
C ARG A 91 -6.78 18.01 4.01
N GLY A 92 -6.65 17.55 5.26
CA GLY A 92 -7.78 17.16 6.09
C GLY A 92 -7.44 17.20 7.56
N ARG A 93 -8.46 16.99 8.39
CA ARG A 93 -8.33 16.86 9.84
C ARG A 93 -9.36 15.90 10.39
N LEU A 94 -9.06 15.26 11.52
CA LEU A 94 -10.03 14.51 12.29
C LEU A 94 -10.72 15.45 13.29
N ARG A 95 -12.04 15.49 13.20
CA ARG A 95 -12.88 16.10 14.22
C ARG A 95 -13.37 15.01 15.17
N LEU A 96 -13.10 15.21 16.44
CA LEU A 96 -13.60 14.35 17.49
C LEU A 96 -14.94 14.93 18.04
N SER A 97 -15.93 14.08 18.22
CA SER A 97 -17.20 14.43 18.83
C SER A 97 -17.65 13.32 19.77
N PHE A 98 -18.36 13.70 20.82
CA PHE A 98 -18.91 12.74 21.77
C PHE A 98 -20.43 12.64 21.53
N THR A 99 -20.91 11.45 21.16
CA THR A 99 -22.33 11.20 20.91
C THR A 99 -22.80 10.08 21.84
N GLY A 100 -23.64 10.45 22.80
CA GLY A 100 -24.03 9.54 23.87
C GLY A 100 -22.83 9.14 24.74
N ASP A 101 -22.40 7.88 24.64
CA ASP A 101 -21.26 7.31 25.37
C ASP A 101 -20.06 6.95 24.45
N ARG A 102 -20.09 7.43 23.21
CA ARG A 102 -19.09 7.08 22.19
C ARG A 102 -18.33 8.29 21.70
N LEU A 103 -17.01 8.11 21.55
CA LEU A 103 -16.15 9.02 20.81
C LEU A 103 -16.26 8.69 19.31
N GLU A 104 -16.68 9.68 18.52
CA GLU A 104 -16.76 9.58 17.08
C GLU A 104 -15.64 10.39 16.42
N GLU A 105 -15.00 9.78 15.42
CA GLU A 105 -13.98 10.43 14.60
C GLU A 105 -14.55 10.70 13.20
N THR A 106 -14.63 11.97 12.84
CA THR A 106 -15.09 12.39 11.51
C THR A 106 -13.92 12.99 10.74
N LEU A 107 -13.63 12.45 9.55
CA LEU A 107 -12.64 13.04 8.66
C LEU A 107 -13.27 14.22 7.91
N GLU A 108 -12.78 15.42 8.16
CA GLU A 108 -13.08 16.63 7.43
C GLU A 108 -11.99 16.86 6.37
N ALA A 109 -12.27 16.42 5.14
CA ALA A 109 -11.41 16.60 3.97
C ALA A 109 -12.26 16.63 2.69
N PRO A 110 -11.84 17.33 1.62
CA PRO A 110 -12.48 17.22 0.31
C PRO A 110 -12.58 15.75 -0.12
N ALA A 111 -13.72 15.34 -0.69
CA ALA A 111 -13.96 13.93 -1.06
C ALA A 111 -12.83 13.32 -1.90
N ALA A 112 -12.26 14.09 -2.83
CA ALA A 112 -11.14 13.65 -3.67
C ALA A 112 -9.85 13.41 -2.88
N TRP A 113 -9.67 14.01 -1.70
CA TRP A 113 -8.51 13.83 -0.84
C TRP A 113 -8.68 12.74 0.22
N GLN A 114 -9.91 12.36 0.56
CA GLN A 114 -10.16 11.44 1.67
C GLN A 114 -9.40 10.11 1.55
N PRO A 115 -9.35 9.43 0.38
CA PRO A 115 -8.60 8.18 0.27
C PRO A 115 -7.08 8.36 0.49
N ALA A 116 -6.51 9.39 -0.11
CA ALA A 116 -5.09 9.74 0.02
C ALA A 116 -4.75 10.11 1.48
N TRP A 117 -5.58 10.94 2.11
CA TRP A 117 -5.42 11.33 3.50
C TRP A 117 -5.47 10.13 4.46
N ARG A 118 -6.42 9.21 4.25
CA ARG A 118 -6.53 7.99 5.07
C ARG A 118 -5.30 7.11 4.95
N ALA A 119 -4.77 6.95 3.74
CA ALA A 119 -3.55 6.17 3.52
C ALA A 119 -2.32 6.83 4.19
N ALA A 120 -2.17 8.15 4.08
CA ALA A 120 -1.09 8.88 4.75
C ALA A 120 -1.19 8.77 6.29
N SER A 121 -2.40 8.90 6.84
CA SER A 121 -2.66 8.72 8.28
C SER A 121 -2.36 7.30 8.76
N ASP A 122 -2.75 6.29 7.96
CA ASP A 122 -2.47 4.89 8.24
C ASP A 122 -0.96 4.59 8.27
N LEU A 123 -0.17 5.18 7.35
CA LEU A 123 1.30 5.09 7.42
C LEU A 123 1.84 5.56 8.77
N GLY A 124 1.37 6.72 9.26
CA GLY A 124 1.79 7.26 10.54
C GLY A 124 1.51 6.29 11.70
N ARG A 125 0.32 5.68 11.72
CA ARG A 125 -0.07 4.67 12.72
C ARG A 125 0.79 3.41 12.62
N LEU A 126 1.02 2.90 11.41
CA LEU A 126 1.86 1.72 11.17
C LEU A 126 3.29 1.93 11.64
N LEU A 127 3.89 3.07 11.29
CA LEU A 127 5.27 3.35 11.66
C LEU A 127 5.44 3.60 13.16
N SER A 128 4.46 4.19 13.84
CA SER A 128 4.52 4.38 15.29
C SER A 128 4.34 3.08 16.07
N GLN A 129 3.48 2.17 15.60
CA GLN A 129 3.12 0.96 16.34
C GLN A 129 3.89 -0.29 15.88
N ARG A 130 4.28 -0.37 14.59
CA ARG A 130 4.77 -1.59 13.94
C ARG A 130 5.97 -1.40 13.02
N ARG A 131 6.77 -0.36 13.27
CA ARG A 131 7.92 0.01 12.41
C ARG A 131 8.84 -1.15 12.04
N GLY A 132 9.15 -2.03 12.98
CA GLY A 132 10.02 -3.18 12.75
C GLY A 132 9.40 -4.32 11.95
N ARG A 133 8.09 -4.25 11.65
CA ARG A 133 7.34 -5.26 10.91
C ARG A 133 7.06 -4.88 9.46
N ILE A 134 7.25 -3.61 9.11
CA ILE A 134 7.05 -3.13 7.73
C ILE A 134 8.31 -3.41 6.91
N LYS A 135 8.18 -4.25 5.90
CA LYS A 135 9.31 -4.79 5.13
C LYS A 135 9.06 -4.69 3.63
N ARG A 136 10.15 -4.46 2.89
CA ARG A 136 10.16 -4.67 1.45
C ARG A 136 10.37 -6.16 1.15
N CYS A 137 9.76 -6.66 0.09
CA CYS A 137 10.01 -8.02 -0.39
C CYS A 137 11.50 -8.23 -0.71
N ALA A 138 12.07 -9.33 -0.21
CA ALA A 138 13.48 -9.66 -0.44
C ALA A 138 13.77 -10.26 -1.83
N ASN A 139 12.77 -10.37 -2.70
CA ASN A 139 12.99 -10.68 -4.11
C ASN A 139 13.45 -9.41 -4.84
N PRO A 140 14.65 -9.38 -5.46
CA PRO A 140 15.18 -8.19 -6.13
C PRO A 140 14.28 -7.67 -7.26
N ASP A 141 13.53 -8.57 -7.92
CA ASP A 141 12.62 -8.24 -9.00
C ASP A 141 11.24 -7.75 -8.49
N CYS A 142 11.04 -7.68 -7.17
CA CYS A 142 9.76 -7.30 -6.56
C CYS A 142 9.87 -5.94 -5.85
N ILE A 143 8.85 -5.12 -6.06
CA ILE A 143 8.79 -3.76 -5.48
C ILE A 143 7.77 -3.62 -4.36
N LEU A 144 7.14 -4.73 -3.93
CA LEU A 144 6.05 -4.74 -2.97
C LEU A 144 6.55 -4.63 -1.53
N TRP A 145 5.69 -4.05 -0.69
CA TRP A 145 5.86 -3.92 0.74
C TRP A 145 4.81 -4.75 1.47
N PHE A 146 5.11 -5.21 2.67
CA PHE A 146 4.17 -5.98 3.48
C PHE A 146 4.41 -5.76 4.97
N GLU A 147 3.37 -6.00 5.77
CA GLU A 147 3.50 -6.14 7.21
C GLU A 147 3.81 -7.60 7.56
N ASP A 148 4.89 -7.83 8.31
CA ASP A 148 5.19 -9.14 8.85
C ASP A 148 4.36 -9.39 10.10
N THR A 149 3.23 -10.05 9.94
CA THR A 149 2.31 -10.45 11.01
C THR A 149 2.71 -11.75 11.70
N THR A 150 3.81 -12.40 11.29
CA THR A 150 4.26 -13.65 11.91
C THR A 150 4.80 -13.40 13.32
N ARG A 151 4.66 -14.39 14.19
CA ARG A 151 5.14 -14.31 15.57
C ARG A 151 6.65 -14.03 15.63
N SER A 152 7.43 -14.69 14.78
CA SER A 152 8.90 -14.60 14.76
C SER A 152 9.45 -13.36 14.05
N ASN A 153 8.59 -12.59 13.35
CA ASN A 153 9.01 -11.45 12.52
C ASN A 153 10.14 -11.80 11.53
N THR A 154 10.06 -12.98 10.91
CA THR A 154 11.09 -13.51 9.99
C THR A 154 10.64 -13.62 8.54
N ARG A 155 9.39 -13.22 8.22
CA ARG A 155 8.89 -13.20 6.84
C ARG A 155 9.76 -12.29 5.98
N ARG A 156 10.21 -12.80 4.83
CA ARG A 156 11.13 -12.12 3.91
C ARG A 156 10.48 -11.77 2.57
N TRP A 157 9.36 -12.39 2.23
CA TRP A 157 8.70 -12.26 0.92
C TRP A 157 7.25 -11.83 1.08
N CYS A 158 6.76 -11.03 0.13
CA CYS A 158 5.38 -10.56 0.08
C CYS A 158 4.35 -11.71 -0.01
N SER A 159 4.72 -12.85 -0.60
CA SER A 159 3.90 -14.06 -0.64
C SER A 159 4.77 -15.29 -0.56
N MET A 160 4.29 -16.31 0.17
CA MET A 160 4.92 -17.62 0.30
C MET A 160 4.39 -18.62 -0.71
N THR A 161 3.10 -18.55 -1.04
CA THR A 161 2.39 -19.53 -1.87
C THR A 161 2.17 -18.95 -3.27
N GLY A 162 2.74 -19.57 -4.30
CA GLY A 162 2.62 -19.10 -5.71
C GLY A 162 3.33 -17.78 -6.03
N GLY A 163 3.92 -17.10 -5.04
CA GLY A 163 4.54 -15.79 -5.19
C GLY A 163 6.07 -15.80 -5.08
N CYS A 164 6.63 -14.68 -4.61
CA CYS A 164 8.08 -14.45 -4.56
C CYS A 164 8.87 -15.53 -3.80
N GLY A 165 8.32 -16.07 -2.70
CA GLY A 165 8.98 -17.14 -1.94
C GLY A 165 9.18 -18.40 -2.76
N SER A 166 8.14 -18.87 -3.45
CA SER A 166 8.18 -20.05 -4.31
C SER A 166 9.08 -19.86 -5.53
N ARG A 167 9.00 -18.71 -6.20
CA ARG A 167 9.84 -18.38 -7.36
C ARG A 167 11.33 -18.38 -7.02
N LEU A 168 11.74 -17.78 -5.90
CA LEU A 168 13.13 -17.79 -5.47
C LEU A 168 13.62 -19.19 -5.05
N LYS A 169 12.75 -20.00 -4.43
CA LYS A 169 13.07 -21.40 -4.11
C LYS A 169 13.32 -22.21 -5.39
N ALA A 170 12.46 -22.07 -6.39
CA ALA A 170 12.62 -22.74 -7.69
C ALA A 170 13.89 -22.30 -8.42
N ARG A 171 14.20 -21.00 -8.47
CA ARG A 171 15.45 -20.47 -9.05
C ARG A 171 16.70 -21.03 -8.36
N ARG A 172 16.70 -21.11 -7.02
CA ARG A 172 17.83 -21.70 -6.27
C ARG A 172 18.00 -23.17 -6.57
N HIS A 173 16.91 -23.93 -6.69
CA HIS A 173 16.95 -25.34 -7.04
C HIS A 173 17.52 -25.54 -8.44
N ALA A 174 17.03 -24.80 -9.44
CA ALA A 174 17.54 -24.85 -10.80
C ALA A 174 19.03 -24.46 -10.91
N ALA A 175 19.48 -23.47 -10.15
CA ALA A 175 20.88 -23.06 -10.13
C ALA A 175 21.81 -24.12 -9.50
N ARG A 176 21.34 -24.88 -8.50
CA ARG A 176 22.09 -26.01 -7.91
C ARG A 176 22.17 -27.17 -8.91
N ALA A 177 21.07 -27.52 -9.57
CA ALA A 177 21.04 -28.59 -10.55
C ALA A 177 21.95 -28.35 -11.78
N ARG A 178 22.21 -27.08 -12.13
CA ARG A 178 23.17 -26.72 -13.22
C ARG A 178 24.63 -26.76 -12.82
N ARG A 179 24.94 -26.86 -11.53
CA ARG A 179 26.30 -26.90 -10.98
C ARG A 179 26.74 -28.31 -10.56
N ALA A 180 25.79 -29.24 -10.52
CA ALA A 180 26.01 -30.67 -10.26
C ALA A 180 26.12 -31.45 -11.58
#